data_9fb25c41b48c0259c1d51635c3bf8053
#
_entry.id   9fb25c41b48c0259c1d51635c3bf8053
#
_cell.length_a   1.000
_cell.length_b   1.000
_cell.length_c   1.000
_cell.angle_alpha   90.00
_cell.angle_beta   90.00
_cell.angle_gamma   90.00
#
_symmetry.space_group_name_H-M   'P 1'
#
loop_
_entity.id
_entity.type
_entity.pdbx_description
1 polymer ?
#
loop_
_entity_poly.entity_id
_entity_poly.type
_entity_poly.pdbx_seq_one_letter_code
_entity_poly.pdbx_strand_id
1 'polypeptide(L)'
;MELKAKATDTTASGLITSPGSSEGVKATGRFVIECYDKDGKLKWVDDSKNLVVNEGLQYMAGTALDGSTARITSWYLGLYGAASSNDPAAGDTMSSHAGWTEVTDYTEATRPAATFVAATTANPSVVTNSASKAQFTMNATVTVGGAFLTSNNTKGGTSGTLFSAKDFNSPGDRSVVSGDVVLVTYTFSLSA
;
A
#
# COMPACT_ATOMS: atom_id res chain seq x y z
N MET A 1 15.41 47.16 63.31
CA MET A 1 15.65 47.06 61.83
C MET A 1 15.57 45.59 61.50
N GLU A 2 14.38 45.14 61.09
CA GLU A 2 14.08 43.73 60.80
C GLU A 2 14.38 43.44 59.33
N LEU A 3 15.28 42.51 59.07
CA LEU A 3 15.55 41.97 57.73
C LEU A 3 14.57 40.85 57.44
N LYS A 4 13.57 41.14 56.59
CA LYS A 4 12.71 40.10 56.01
C LYS A 4 13.44 39.43 54.88
N ALA A 5 13.86 38.18 55.08
CA ALA A 5 14.30 37.30 54.01
C ALA A 5 13.09 36.86 53.16
N LYS A 6 13.06 37.22 51.89
CA LYS A 6 12.08 36.79 50.96
C LYS A 6 12.62 35.54 50.26
N ALA A 7 12.17 34.37 50.69
CA ALA A 7 12.42 33.13 49.97
C ALA A 7 11.52 33.10 48.74
N THR A 8 12.10 33.21 47.56
CA THR A 8 11.45 32.88 46.29
C THR A 8 11.76 31.42 45.98
N ASP A 9 10.85 30.54 46.38
CA ASP A 9 10.88 29.15 45.94
C ASP A 9 10.31 29.10 44.52
N THR A 10 11.20 29.05 43.54
CA THR A 10 10.85 28.73 42.14
C THR A 10 11.09 27.25 41.93
N THR A 11 10.19 26.41 42.42
CA THR A 11 10.07 25.03 41.94
C THR A 11 9.56 25.06 40.50
N ALA A 12 10.46 25.23 39.55
CA ALA A 12 10.18 24.87 38.18
C ALA A 12 10.11 23.34 38.10
N SER A 13 8.92 22.78 38.32
CA SER A 13 8.66 21.41 37.93
C SER A 13 8.67 21.36 36.39
N GLY A 14 9.87 21.20 35.84
CA GLY A 14 10.02 20.84 34.44
C GLY A 14 9.38 19.47 34.25
N LEU A 15 8.18 19.45 33.68
CA LEU A 15 7.62 18.23 33.13
C LEU A 15 8.57 17.79 32.00
N ILE A 16 9.49 16.87 32.32
CA ILE A 16 10.26 16.19 31.30
C ILE A 16 9.27 15.26 30.62
N THR A 17 8.60 15.77 29.59
CA THR A 17 7.96 14.89 28.60
C THR A 17 9.10 14.20 27.89
N SER A 18 9.45 12.99 28.32
CA SER A 18 10.15 12.07 27.44
C SER A 18 9.39 12.08 26.11
N PRO A 19 10.05 12.26 24.95
CA PRO A 19 9.39 12.01 23.70
C PRO A 19 8.91 10.58 23.82
N GLY A 20 7.57 10.41 23.98
CA GLY A 20 6.98 9.12 24.22
C GLY A 20 7.41 8.22 23.08
N SER A 21 8.04 7.11 23.40
CA SER A 21 8.02 5.96 22.51
C SER A 21 6.54 5.77 22.20
N SER A 22 6.10 6.04 20.97
CA SER A 22 4.74 5.71 20.57
C SER A 22 4.67 4.18 20.58
N GLU A 23 4.26 3.64 21.71
CA GLU A 23 3.95 2.23 21.82
C GLU A 23 2.72 2.00 20.96
N GLY A 24 2.91 1.38 19.82
CA GLY A 24 1.81 1.12 18.89
C GLY A 24 2.27 0.33 17.69
N VAL A 25 1.37 -0.51 17.18
CA VAL A 25 1.63 -1.27 15.95
C VAL A 25 1.52 -0.33 14.76
N LYS A 26 2.59 -0.28 13.95
CA LYS A 26 2.61 0.45 12.69
C LYS A 26 2.50 -0.51 11.52
N ALA A 27 1.44 -0.33 10.73
CA ALA A 27 1.25 -1.02 9.45
C ALA A 27 1.86 -0.18 8.32
N THR A 28 2.73 -0.78 7.52
CA THR A 28 3.31 -0.13 6.34
C THR A 28 3.27 -1.08 5.15
N GLY A 29 3.04 -0.53 3.98
CA GLY A 29 3.12 -1.26 2.73
C GLY A 29 4.01 -0.52 1.72
N ARG A 30 4.49 -1.27 0.71
CA ARG A 30 5.35 -0.76 -0.35
C ARG A 30 5.05 -1.51 -1.63
N PHE A 31 4.86 -0.76 -2.70
CA PHE A 31 4.85 -1.29 -4.06
C PHE A 31 6.20 -1.03 -4.71
N VAL A 32 6.75 -2.05 -5.36
CA VAL A 32 7.84 -1.90 -6.33
C VAL A 32 7.29 -2.40 -7.67
N ILE A 33 7.28 -1.51 -8.65
CA ILE A 33 6.67 -1.76 -9.97
C ILE A 33 7.75 -1.54 -11.02
N GLU A 34 8.01 -2.57 -11.81
CA GLU A 34 9.05 -2.58 -12.83
C GLU A 34 8.39 -2.81 -14.20
N CYS A 35 8.72 -2.00 -15.18
CA CYS A 35 8.25 -2.17 -16.55
C CYS A 35 9.41 -2.55 -17.45
N TYR A 36 9.22 -3.60 -18.22
CA TYR A 36 10.15 -4.09 -19.21
C TYR A 36 9.51 -4.00 -20.60
N ASP A 37 10.31 -3.69 -21.60
CA ASP A 37 9.85 -3.76 -22.99
C ASP A 37 9.74 -5.22 -23.47
N LYS A 38 9.22 -5.40 -24.69
CA LYS A 38 9.06 -6.72 -25.34
C LYS A 38 10.38 -7.51 -25.48
N ASP A 39 11.53 -6.85 -25.40
CA ASP A 39 12.86 -7.45 -25.52
C ASP A 39 13.47 -7.74 -24.14
N GLY A 40 12.71 -7.51 -23.07
CA GLY A 40 13.13 -7.73 -21.68
C GLY A 40 14.03 -6.64 -21.11
N LYS A 41 14.14 -5.49 -21.77
CA LYS A 41 14.91 -4.35 -21.28
C LYS A 41 14.08 -3.50 -20.33
N LEU A 42 14.63 -3.17 -19.18
CA LEU A 42 13.99 -2.30 -18.18
C LEU A 42 13.74 -0.90 -18.76
N LYS A 43 12.47 -0.47 -18.72
CA LYS A 43 12.04 0.88 -19.15
C LYS A 43 12.02 1.85 -17.97
N TRP A 44 11.40 1.44 -16.87
CA TRP A 44 11.28 2.24 -15.65
C TRP A 44 10.97 1.39 -14.43
N VAL A 45 11.23 1.96 -13.26
CA VAL A 45 10.86 1.41 -11.95
C VAL A 45 10.17 2.51 -11.17
N ASP A 46 9.11 2.17 -10.44
CA ASP A 46 8.56 2.96 -9.35
C ASP A 46 8.67 2.20 -8.04
N ASP A 47 9.00 2.90 -6.97
CA ASP A 47 9.20 2.37 -5.64
C ASP A 47 8.53 3.29 -4.64
N SER A 48 7.33 2.91 -4.22
CA SER A 48 6.43 3.77 -3.45
C SER A 48 5.95 3.12 -2.17
N LYS A 49 5.97 3.89 -1.07
CA LYS A 49 5.22 3.52 0.14
C LYS A 49 3.73 3.72 -0.14
N ASN A 50 2.92 2.71 0.16
CA ASN A 50 1.49 2.76 -0.08
C ASN A 50 0.69 3.33 1.09
N LEU A 51 -0.57 3.61 0.81
CA LEU A 51 -1.61 3.82 1.79
C LEU A 51 -2.34 2.48 2.04
N VAL A 52 -2.36 2.00 3.30
CA VAL A 52 -3.31 0.98 3.73
C VAL A 52 -4.62 1.70 3.99
N VAL A 53 -5.64 1.39 3.21
CA VAL A 53 -6.94 2.08 3.33
C VAL A 53 -7.71 1.63 4.57
N ASN A 54 -8.74 2.37 4.98
CA ASN A 54 -9.52 2.07 6.17
C ASN A 54 -10.13 0.66 6.15
N GLU A 55 -10.59 0.19 4.99
CA GLU A 55 -11.09 -1.18 4.79
C GLU A 55 -10.00 -2.23 5.06
N GLY A 56 -8.77 -1.98 4.64
CA GLY A 56 -7.62 -2.84 4.92
C GLY A 56 -7.25 -2.87 6.41
N LEU A 57 -7.31 -1.73 7.11
CA LEU A 57 -7.09 -1.66 8.55
C LEU A 57 -8.19 -2.41 9.31
N GLN A 58 -9.46 -2.22 8.93
CA GLN A 58 -10.60 -2.92 9.51
C GLN A 58 -10.47 -4.43 9.31
N TYR A 59 -10.10 -4.88 8.09
CA TYR A 59 -9.86 -6.28 7.80
C TYR A 59 -8.80 -6.89 8.74
N MET A 60 -7.67 -6.21 8.94
CA MET A 60 -6.61 -6.70 9.83
C MET A 60 -7.10 -6.83 11.28
N ALA A 61 -7.75 -5.80 11.81
CA ALA A 61 -8.27 -5.81 13.19
C ALA A 61 -9.34 -6.88 13.39
N GLY A 62 -10.30 -6.97 12.47
CA GLY A 62 -11.40 -7.93 12.53
C GLY A 62 -10.97 -9.39 12.38
N THR A 63 -9.95 -9.65 11.55
CA THR A 63 -9.42 -11.01 11.37
C THR A 63 -8.52 -11.44 12.52
N ALA A 64 -7.69 -10.49 13.04
CA ALA A 64 -6.68 -10.85 14.04
C ALA A 64 -7.22 -10.89 15.48
N LEU A 65 -8.21 -10.04 15.83
CA LEU A 65 -8.61 -9.81 17.22
C LEU A 65 -10.03 -10.27 17.53
N ASP A 66 -11.04 -9.83 16.78
CA ASP A 66 -12.44 -10.11 17.14
C ASP A 66 -13.05 -11.29 16.36
N GLY A 67 -12.37 -11.78 15.34
CA GLY A 67 -12.87 -12.90 14.51
C GLY A 67 -14.15 -12.59 13.72
N SER A 68 -14.60 -11.33 13.67
CA SER A 68 -15.80 -10.91 12.94
C SER A 68 -15.61 -10.98 11.43
N THR A 69 -14.36 -10.90 10.98
CA THR A 69 -14.00 -10.91 9.57
C THR A 69 -13.34 -12.23 9.19
N ALA A 70 -13.92 -12.95 8.22
CA ALA A 70 -13.34 -14.18 7.70
C ALA A 70 -11.97 -13.91 7.04
N ARG A 71 -11.01 -14.83 7.25
CA ARG A 71 -9.70 -14.74 6.66
C ARG A 71 -9.79 -14.81 5.13
N ILE A 72 -9.29 -13.80 4.44
CA ILE A 72 -9.08 -13.81 3.01
C ILE A 72 -7.82 -14.65 2.73
N THR A 73 -7.96 -15.67 1.89
CA THR A 73 -6.87 -16.61 1.58
C THR A 73 -6.11 -16.28 0.30
N SER A 74 -6.67 -15.42 -0.54
CA SER A 74 -6.06 -15.05 -1.82
C SER A 74 -6.16 -13.53 -2.02
N TRP A 75 -5.04 -12.94 -2.40
CA TRP A 75 -4.93 -11.53 -2.72
C TRP A 75 -4.48 -11.35 -4.16
N TYR A 76 -4.88 -10.27 -4.78
CA TYR A 76 -4.63 -9.96 -6.19
C TYR A 76 -4.16 -8.54 -6.35
N LEU A 77 -3.31 -8.32 -7.33
CA LEU A 77 -2.80 -7.00 -7.68
C LEU A 77 -3.52 -6.47 -8.91
N GLY A 78 -3.80 -5.18 -8.92
CA GLY A 78 -4.31 -4.45 -10.05
C GLY A 78 -3.47 -3.22 -10.34
N LEU A 79 -3.54 -2.74 -11.58
CA LEU A 79 -2.98 -1.46 -12.00
C LEU A 79 -4.13 -0.49 -12.20
N TYR A 80 -3.93 0.80 -11.88
CA TYR A 80 -4.88 1.82 -12.27
C TYR A 80 -4.26 2.85 -13.21
N GLY A 81 -5.12 3.44 -14.03
CA GLY A 81 -4.72 4.43 -15.04
C GLY A 81 -4.41 5.77 -14.42
N ALA A 82 -3.97 6.70 -15.28
CA ALA A 82 -3.78 8.08 -14.90
C ALA A 82 -5.03 8.58 -14.19
N ALA A 83 -4.90 8.82 -12.90
CA ALA A 83 -5.95 9.45 -12.16
C ALA A 83 -6.03 10.92 -12.60
N SER A 84 -7.19 11.35 -12.99
CA SER A 84 -7.44 12.77 -13.15
C SER A 84 -7.44 13.42 -11.76
N SER A 85 -6.28 13.68 -11.19
CA SER A 85 -6.08 14.51 -9.99
C SER A 85 -6.40 13.92 -8.60
N ASN A 86 -6.79 12.67 -8.45
CA ASN A 86 -7.09 12.13 -7.12
C ASN A 86 -6.25 10.89 -6.82
N ASP A 87 -5.26 11.07 -5.97
CA ASP A 87 -4.55 9.96 -5.34
C ASP A 87 -5.55 9.05 -4.59
N PRO A 88 -5.23 7.75 -4.44
CA PRO A 88 -6.01 6.87 -3.59
C PRO A 88 -6.19 7.46 -2.19
N ALA A 89 -7.44 7.51 -1.73
CA ALA A 89 -7.82 8.06 -0.44
C ALA A 89 -8.01 6.98 0.62
N ALA A 90 -7.86 7.33 1.89
CA ALA A 90 -8.04 6.39 3.00
C ALA A 90 -9.44 5.76 3.06
N GLY A 91 -10.45 6.46 2.57
CA GLY A 91 -11.84 5.98 2.53
C GLY A 91 -12.20 5.15 1.30
N ASP A 92 -11.27 4.93 0.36
CA ASP A 92 -11.55 4.16 -0.85
C ASP A 92 -11.84 2.69 -0.53
N THR A 93 -12.76 2.13 -1.32
CA THR A 93 -13.11 0.70 -1.34
C THR A 93 -13.13 0.22 -2.79
N MET A 94 -13.19 -1.10 -3.03
CA MET A 94 -13.34 -1.61 -4.40
C MET A 94 -14.63 -1.14 -5.09
N SER A 95 -15.67 -0.84 -4.35
CA SER A 95 -16.94 -0.35 -4.89
C SER A 95 -17.03 1.19 -5.02
N SER A 96 -16.13 1.91 -4.37
CA SER A 96 -16.14 3.39 -4.34
C SER A 96 -14.71 3.91 -4.21
N HIS A 97 -14.12 4.31 -5.31
CA HIS A 97 -12.78 4.89 -5.41
C HIS A 97 -12.80 6.01 -6.46
N ALA A 98 -13.36 7.15 -6.05
CA ALA A 98 -13.50 8.30 -6.94
C ALA A 98 -12.11 8.82 -7.35
N GLY A 99 -11.90 8.96 -8.66
CA GLY A 99 -10.71 9.58 -9.21
C GLY A 99 -9.70 8.65 -9.86
N TRP A 100 -9.81 7.34 -9.69
CA TRP A 100 -8.97 6.38 -10.40
C TRP A 100 -9.78 5.22 -10.99
N THR A 101 -9.31 4.70 -12.12
CA THR A 101 -9.96 3.60 -12.85
C THR A 101 -8.94 2.50 -13.11
N GLU A 102 -9.34 1.24 -12.92
CA GLU A 102 -8.45 0.12 -13.19
C GLU A 102 -8.02 0.06 -14.66
N VAL A 103 -6.73 -0.20 -14.90
CA VAL A 103 -6.20 -0.58 -16.21
C VAL A 103 -6.52 -2.05 -16.44
N THR A 104 -7.27 -2.32 -17.49
CA THR A 104 -7.65 -3.70 -17.88
C THR A 104 -6.97 -4.17 -19.17
N ASP A 105 -6.08 -3.35 -19.73
CA ASP A 105 -5.41 -3.54 -21.01
C ASP A 105 -4.16 -4.44 -20.88
N TYR A 106 -4.36 -5.64 -20.35
CA TYR A 106 -3.34 -6.69 -20.25
C TYR A 106 -3.95 -8.07 -20.61
N THR A 107 -3.11 -9.04 -20.97
CA THR A 107 -3.55 -10.33 -21.55
C THR A 107 -4.10 -11.31 -20.52
N GLU A 108 -3.68 -11.20 -19.26
CA GLU A 108 -4.15 -12.08 -18.20
C GLU A 108 -5.66 -11.94 -18.03
N ALA A 109 -6.37 -13.06 -17.95
CA ALA A 109 -7.84 -13.08 -17.90
C ALA A 109 -8.41 -12.47 -16.60
N THR A 110 -7.62 -12.50 -15.54
CA THR A 110 -7.95 -12.00 -14.20
C THR A 110 -6.81 -11.14 -13.66
N ARG A 111 -7.04 -10.42 -12.57
CA ARG A 111 -5.97 -9.77 -11.81
C ARG A 111 -4.96 -10.82 -11.36
N PRO A 112 -3.65 -10.61 -11.58
CA PRO A 112 -2.61 -11.51 -11.12
C PRO A 112 -2.60 -11.69 -9.61
N ALA A 113 -2.34 -12.91 -9.15
CA ALA A 113 -2.28 -13.23 -7.72
C ALA A 113 -1.05 -12.60 -7.06
N ALA A 114 -1.23 -12.08 -5.86
CA ALA A 114 -0.15 -11.73 -4.94
C ALA A 114 0.20 -12.96 -4.10
N THR A 115 1.13 -13.79 -4.59
CA THR A 115 1.55 -15.02 -3.89
C THR A 115 2.55 -14.66 -2.80
N PHE A 116 2.06 -14.47 -1.59
CA PHE A 116 2.88 -14.09 -0.46
C PHE A 116 3.65 -15.26 0.14
N VAL A 117 4.89 -15.01 0.56
CA VAL A 117 5.63 -15.90 1.47
C VAL A 117 5.08 -15.76 2.90
N ALA A 118 5.36 -16.74 3.75
CA ALA A 118 4.96 -16.68 5.16
C ALA A 118 5.54 -15.45 5.86
N ALA A 119 4.76 -14.89 6.80
CA ALA A 119 5.22 -13.76 7.60
C ALA A 119 6.48 -14.11 8.40
N THR A 120 7.42 -13.18 8.47
CA THR A 120 8.67 -13.36 9.23
C THR A 120 8.43 -13.27 10.73
N THR A 121 9.20 -14.01 11.51
CA THR A 121 9.22 -13.93 12.97
C THR A 121 10.26 -12.89 13.39
N ALA A 122 9.96 -11.61 13.16
CA ALA A 122 10.86 -10.48 13.40
C ALA A 122 10.09 -9.19 13.67
N ASN A 123 10.79 -8.14 14.09
CA ASN A 123 10.28 -6.77 14.12
C ASN A 123 11.12 -5.91 13.15
N PRO A 124 10.53 -5.46 12.02
CA PRO A 124 9.16 -5.70 11.55
C PRO A 124 8.91 -7.15 11.10
N SER A 125 7.66 -7.62 11.31
CA SER A 125 7.17 -8.82 10.64
C SER A 125 6.77 -8.48 9.21
N VAL A 126 7.21 -9.26 8.23
CA VAL A 126 7.10 -8.94 6.80
C VAL A 126 6.45 -10.07 6.01
N VAL A 127 5.55 -9.71 5.11
CA VAL A 127 5.06 -10.58 4.02
C VAL A 127 5.34 -9.91 2.68
N THR A 128 5.71 -10.68 1.66
CA THR A 128 6.01 -10.15 0.32
C THR A 128 5.77 -11.21 -0.76
N ASN A 129 5.43 -10.77 -1.98
CA ASN A 129 5.37 -11.62 -3.17
C ASN A 129 6.64 -11.53 -4.04
N SER A 130 7.75 -11.06 -3.50
CA SER A 130 8.99 -10.81 -4.26
C SER A 130 9.54 -12.06 -4.96
N ALA A 131 9.29 -13.27 -4.41
CA ALA A 131 9.68 -14.54 -5.02
C ALA A 131 8.81 -14.93 -6.22
N SER A 132 7.59 -14.35 -6.33
CA SER A 132 6.63 -14.58 -7.41
C SER A 132 5.90 -13.28 -7.70
N LYS A 133 6.58 -12.38 -8.40
CA LYS A 133 6.03 -11.07 -8.76
C LYS A 133 4.77 -11.22 -9.59
N ALA A 134 3.76 -10.41 -9.33
CA ALA A 134 2.56 -10.38 -10.17
C ALA A 134 2.92 -9.75 -11.53
N GLN A 135 2.57 -10.43 -12.61
CA GLN A 135 2.91 -10.04 -13.98
C GLN A 135 1.67 -9.58 -14.74
N PHE A 136 1.81 -8.47 -15.45
CA PHE A 136 0.84 -7.93 -16.39
C PHE A 136 1.51 -7.80 -17.76
N THR A 137 1.02 -8.54 -18.74
CA THR A 137 1.49 -8.46 -20.12
C THR A 137 0.60 -7.50 -20.88
N MET A 138 1.07 -6.30 -21.14
CA MET A 138 0.27 -5.23 -21.72
C MET A 138 -0.12 -5.55 -23.17
N ASN A 139 -1.39 -5.30 -23.51
CA ASN A 139 -1.93 -5.56 -24.86
C ASN A 139 -2.38 -4.29 -25.59
N ALA A 140 -2.22 -3.12 -24.96
CA ALA A 140 -2.51 -1.80 -25.54
C ALA A 140 -1.48 -0.76 -25.08
N THR A 141 -1.54 0.42 -25.69
CA THR A 141 -0.82 1.60 -25.22
C THR A 141 -1.72 2.37 -24.26
N VAL A 142 -1.36 2.38 -22.99
CA VAL A 142 -2.12 3.05 -21.93
C VAL A 142 -1.19 3.74 -20.95
N THR A 143 -1.76 4.59 -20.11
CA THR A 143 -1.05 5.21 -18.99
C THR A 143 -1.37 4.46 -17.71
N VAL A 144 -0.33 4.07 -16.97
CA VAL A 144 -0.44 3.50 -15.61
C VAL A 144 -0.07 4.57 -14.61
N GLY A 145 -0.95 4.82 -13.65
CA GLY A 145 -0.77 5.80 -12.58
C GLY A 145 -0.37 5.18 -11.25
N GLY A 146 -0.64 3.89 -11.06
CA GLY A 146 -0.31 3.22 -9.81
C GLY A 146 -0.77 1.78 -9.73
N ALA A 147 -0.80 1.25 -8.51
CA ALA A 147 -1.21 -0.13 -8.23
C ALA A 147 -2.06 -0.23 -6.96
N PHE A 148 -2.82 -1.31 -6.87
CA PHE A 148 -3.63 -1.62 -5.70
C PHE A 148 -3.62 -3.12 -5.37
N LEU A 149 -3.96 -3.45 -4.11
CA LEU A 149 -4.09 -4.82 -3.61
C LEU A 149 -5.54 -5.05 -3.18
N THR A 150 -6.15 -6.11 -3.70
CA THR A 150 -7.56 -6.46 -3.44
C THR A 150 -7.76 -7.95 -3.24
N SER A 151 -8.91 -8.32 -2.62
CA SER A 151 -9.29 -9.73 -2.40
C SER A 151 -10.03 -10.38 -3.58
N ASN A 152 -10.34 -9.64 -4.64
CA ASN A 152 -11.10 -10.15 -5.77
C ASN A 152 -10.28 -10.14 -7.06
N ASN A 153 -10.29 -11.25 -7.81
CA ASN A 153 -9.51 -11.40 -9.04
C ASN A 153 -10.21 -10.92 -10.31
N THR A 154 -11.46 -10.47 -10.24
CA THR A 154 -12.22 -10.05 -11.43
C THR A 154 -11.65 -8.75 -11.97
N LYS A 155 -11.03 -8.81 -13.14
CA LYS A 155 -10.51 -7.67 -13.88
C LYS A 155 -11.65 -6.66 -14.16
N GLY A 156 -11.45 -5.39 -13.80
CA GLY A 156 -12.48 -4.34 -13.91
C GLY A 156 -13.63 -4.45 -12.90
N GLY A 157 -13.59 -5.44 -11.99
CA GLY A 157 -14.65 -5.66 -11.01
C GLY A 157 -14.54 -4.70 -9.81
N THR A 158 -15.70 -4.37 -9.24
CA THR A 158 -15.84 -3.42 -8.11
C THR A 158 -16.16 -4.11 -6.78
N SER A 159 -16.03 -5.43 -6.71
CA SER A 159 -16.29 -6.22 -5.49
C SER A 159 -14.99 -6.68 -4.83
N GLY A 160 -15.09 -7.06 -3.55
CA GLY A 160 -13.96 -7.49 -2.72
C GLY A 160 -13.46 -6.37 -1.80
N THR A 161 -12.50 -6.71 -0.96
CA THR A 161 -11.84 -5.80 -0.02
C THR A 161 -10.68 -5.10 -0.72
N LEU A 162 -10.64 -3.78 -0.72
CA LEU A 162 -9.46 -2.99 -1.08
C LEU A 162 -8.55 -2.93 0.16
N PHE A 163 -7.38 -3.51 0.08
CA PHE A 163 -6.43 -3.49 1.20
C PHE A 163 -5.56 -2.24 1.17
N SER A 164 -5.05 -1.92 0.00
CA SER A 164 -4.13 -0.79 -0.16
C SER A 164 -4.07 -0.33 -1.61
N ALA A 165 -3.74 0.94 -1.80
CA ALA A 165 -3.48 1.51 -3.11
C ALA A 165 -2.39 2.58 -3.02
N LYS A 166 -1.73 2.87 -4.15
CA LYS A 166 -0.69 3.90 -4.22
C LYS A 166 -0.54 4.44 -5.64
N ASP A 167 -0.55 5.75 -5.72
CA ASP A 167 -0.13 6.49 -6.89
C ASP A 167 1.39 6.49 -7.05
N PHE A 168 1.89 6.55 -8.28
CA PHE A 168 3.33 6.59 -8.56
C PHE A 168 3.97 7.85 -7.99
N ASN A 169 5.21 7.68 -7.51
CA ASN A 169 6.01 8.82 -7.12
C ASN A 169 6.41 9.67 -8.33
N SER A 170 6.88 10.90 -8.07
CA SER A 170 7.45 11.74 -9.12
C SER A 170 8.42 10.95 -10.03
N PRO A 171 8.30 11.10 -11.35
CA PRO A 171 7.53 12.07 -12.13
C PRO A 171 6.03 11.70 -12.35
N GLY A 172 5.44 10.74 -11.64
CA GLY A 172 4.03 10.38 -11.74
C GLY A 172 3.75 9.30 -12.78
N ASP A 173 2.66 9.43 -13.49
CA ASP A 173 2.14 8.47 -14.46
C ASP A 173 3.17 8.01 -15.51
N ARG A 174 3.08 6.73 -15.88
CA ARG A 174 3.98 6.08 -16.83
C ARG A 174 3.22 5.52 -18.03
N SER A 175 3.75 5.76 -19.22
CA SER A 175 3.23 5.12 -20.43
C SER A 175 3.78 3.69 -20.55
N VAL A 176 2.89 2.76 -20.90
CA VAL A 176 3.20 1.40 -21.33
C VAL A 176 2.64 1.19 -22.74
N VAL A 177 3.21 0.26 -23.48
CA VAL A 177 2.75 -0.08 -24.84
C VAL A 177 2.47 -1.57 -24.93
N SER A 178 1.74 -1.99 -25.96
CA SER A 178 1.50 -3.42 -26.23
C SER A 178 2.81 -4.20 -26.32
N GLY A 179 2.90 -5.30 -25.59
CA GLY A 179 4.09 -6.15 -25.46
C GLY A 179 5.00 -5.81 -24.27
N ASP A 180 4.79 -4.68 -23.61
CA ASP A 180 5.47 -4.40 -22.34
C ASP A 180 5.01 -5.39 -21.25
N VAL A 181 5.92 -5.69 -20.32
CA VAL A 181 5.64 -6.51 -19.15
C VAL A 181 5.82 -5.65 -17.89
N VAL A 182 4.76 -5.53 -17.11
CA VAL A 182 4.78 -4.84 -15.80
C VAL A 182 4.81 -5.89 -14.70
N LEU A 183 5.82 -5.85 -13.84
CA LEU A 183 5.99 -6.72 -12.68
C LEU A 183 5.72 -5.93 -11.40
N VAL A 184 4.84 -6.45 -10.56
CA VAL A 184 4.48 -5.79 -9.29
C VAL A 184 4.88 -6.65 -8.11
N THR A 185 5.72 -6.07 -7.27
CA THR A 185 6.05 -6.59 -5.94
C THR A 185 5.31 -5.77 -4.89
N TYR A 186 4.60 -6.42 -4.01
CA TYR A 186 4.01 -5.83 -2.81
C TYR A 186 4.68 -6.39 -1.57
N THR A 187 5.08 -5.50 -0.68
CA THR A 187 5.61 -5.86 0.64
C THR A 187 4.79 -5.17 1.71
N PHE A 188 4.32 -5.93 2.67
CA PHE A 188 3.62 -5.40 3.84
C PHE A 188 4.40 -5.75 5.11
N SER A 189 4.49 -4.80 6.05
CA SER A 189 5.19 -4.98 7.31
C SER A 189 4.43 -4.40 8.49
N LEU A 190 4.52 -5.11 9.61
CA LEU A 190 4.03 -4.69 10.92
C LEU A 190 5.23 -4.52 11.85
N SER A 191 5.32 -3.39 12.51
CA SER A 191 6.33 -3.10 13.54
C SER A 191 5.69 -2.55 14.81
N ALA A 192 6.31 -2.80 15.94
CA ALA A 192 5.99 -2.22 17.23
C ALA A 192 7.11 -1.29 17.70
#